data_e2084b05b53e4b907bc27632cb8fbb08
#
_entry.id   e2084b05b53e4b907bc27632cb8fbb08
#
_cell.length_a   1.000
_cell.length_b   1.000
_cell.length_c   1.000
_cell.angle_alpha   90.00
_cell.angle_beta   90.00
_cell.angle_gamma   90.00
#
_symmetry.space_group_name_H-M   'P 1'
#
loop_
_entity.id
_entity.type
_entity.pdbx_description
1 polymer ?
#
loop_
_entity_poly.entity_id
_entity_poly.type
_entity_poly.pdbx_seq_one_letter_code
_entity_poly.pdbx_strand_id
1 'polypeptide(L)'
;MWKQKLMRKAILYGIVLLLILWPLYSLKQMLTHRGESHDANHLLFQVSVFQMEVLKNYLDEAPQSKSTHDLDAVKQALYSASYTHERLVLAAGGSEELTGLSFMDHLSQFVQRMQLGGTRALKPDEIQTLKETRDQYDKMYDIYEKLMASNGDIVSSQNAKLAELDGDLAAFLRKKGLQ
;
A
#
# COMPACT_ATOMS: atom_id res chain seq x y z
N MET A 1 -47.75 -1.17 50.52
CA MET A 1 -47.06 0.07 50.06
C MET A 1 -45.52 -0.01 50.10
N TRP A 2 -44.89 -0.65 51.06
CA TRP A 2 -43.41 -0.71 51.17
C TRP A 2 -42.71 -1.52 50.07
N LYS A 3 -43.27 -2.65 49.69
CA LYS A 3 -42.70 -3.51 48.59
C LYS A 3 -42.64 -2.81 47.24
N GLN A 4 -43.62 -1.97 46.91
CA GLN A 4 -43.61 -1.21 45.63
C GLN A 4 -42.55 -0.13 45.58
N LYS A 5 -42.24 0.53 46.72
CA LYS A 5 -41.16 1.53 46.82
C LYS A 5 -39.78 0.87 46.67
N LEU A 6 -39.60 -0.35 47.22
CA LEU A 6 -38.36 -1.12 47.10
C LEU A 6 -38.13 -1.57 45.64
N MET A 7 -39.17 -2.04 44.98
CA MET A 7 -39.13 -2.51 43.57
C MET A 7 -38.81 -1.36 42.61
N ARG A 8 -39.39 -0.16 42.82
CA ARG A 8 -39.07 1.03 42.02
C ARG A 8 -37.60 1.48 42.18
N LYS A 9 -37.06 1.43 43.42
CA LYS A 9 -35.65 1.74 43.68
C LYS A 9 -34.73 0.71 43.00
N ALA A 10 -35.06 -0.58 43.08
CA ALA A 10 -34.26 -1.64 42.43
C ALA A 10 -34.23 -1.49 40.88
N ILE A 11 -35.36 -1.15 40.26
CA ILE A 11 -35.43 -0.87 38.84
C ILE A 11 -34.58 0.36 38.49
N LEU A 12 -34.67 1.43 39.29
CA LEU A 12 -33.89 2.66 39.04
C LEU A 12 -32.39 2.41 39.14
N TYR A 13 -31.93 1.65 40.13
CA TYR A 13 -30.52 1.27 40.26
C TYR A 13 -30.07 0.34 39.13
N GLY A 14 -30.94 -0.57 38.66
CA GLY A 14 -30.65 -1.41 37.48
C GLY A 14 -30.46 -0.60 36.23
N ILE A 15 -31.31 0.40 35.98
CA ILE A 15 -31.18 1.31 34.83
C ILE A 15 -29.89 2.13 34.90
N VAL A 16 -29.58 2.69 36.08
CA VAL A 16 -28.35 3.47 36.31
C VAL A 16 -27.10 2.60 36.06
N LEU A 17 -27.11 1.37 36.60
CA LEU A 17 -26.01 0.41 36.39
C LEU A 17 -25.82 0.08 34.91
N LEU A 18 -26.92 -0.13 34.18
CA LEU A 18 -26.87 -0.43 32.74
C LEU A 18 -26.35 0.76 31.94
N LEU A 19 -26.74 2.00 32.27
CA LEU A 19 -26.24 3.23 31.66
C LEU A 19 -24.74 3.47 31.91
N ILE A 20 -24.19 2.95 32.99
CA ILE A 20 -22.75 3.05 33.28
C ILE A 20 -21.97 1.90 32.60
N LEU A 21 -22.50 0.68 32.69
CA LEU A 21 -21.80 -0.50 32.11
C LEU A 21 -21.78 -0.52 30.58
N TRP A 22 -22.83 0.01 29.93
CA TRP A 22 -22.91 0.06 28.47
C TRP A 22 -21.77 0.86 27.82
N PRO A 23 -21.48 2.12 28.22
CA PRO A 23 -20.37 2.88 27.65
C PRO A 23 -19.00 2.29 28.00
N LEU A 24 -18.83 1.69 29.20
CA LEU A 24 -17.60 1.01 29.58
C LEU A 24 -17.35 -0.23 28.71
N TYR A 25 -18.38 -1.00 28.39
CA TYR A 25 -18.30 -2.13 27.45
C TYR A 25 -17.97 -1.67 26.04
N SER A 26 -18.63 -0.61 25.55
CA SER A 26 -18.37 -0.03 24.24
C SER A 26 -16.94 0.52 24.13
N LEU A 27 -16.44 1.15 25.19
CA LEU A 27 -15.05 1.65 25.23
C LEU A 27 -14.03 0.50 25.18
N LYS A 28 -14.28 -0.59 25.92
CA LYS A 28 -13.44 -1.78 25.89
C LYS A 28 -13.42 -2.40 24.48
N GLN A 29 -14.56 -2.54 23.83
CA GLN A 29 -14.67 -3.08 22.48
C GLN A 29 -13.93 -2.20 21.45
N MET A 30 -14.05 -0.88 21.56
CA MET A 30 -13.34 0.07 20.70
C MET A 30 -11.80 -0.02 20.87
N LEU A 31 -11.31 -0.22 22.08
CA LEU A 31 -9.88 -0.39 22.37
C LEU A 31 -9.35 -1.74 21.86
N THR A 32 -10.14 -2.81 21.96
CA THR A 32 -9.77 -4.15 21.46
C THR A 32 -9.71 -4.16 19.92
N HIS A 33 -10.69 -3.55 19.23
CA HIS A 33 -10.68 -3.46 17.77
C HIS A 33 -9.52 -2.61 17.22
N ARG A 34 -9.04 -1.61 17.97
CA ARG A 34 -7.83 -0.87 17.58
C ARG A 34 -6.59 -1.76 17.53
N GLY A 35 -6.40 -2.66 18.50
CA GLY A 35 -5.27 -3.61 18.49
C GLY A 35 -5.31 -4.54 17.28
N GLU A 36 -6.46 -5.12 16.95
CA GLU A 36 -6.63 -6.01 15.81
C GLU A 36 -6.41 -5.31 14.45
N SER A 37 -6.83 -4.05 14.32
CA SER A 37 -6.61 -3.28 13.09
C SER A 37 -5.15 -2.90 12.88
N HIS A 38 -4.40 -2.60 13.95
CA HIS A 38 -2.96 -2.34 13.86
C HIS A 38 -2.19 -3.58 13.42
N ASP A 39 -2.52 -4.76 13.95
CA ASP A 39 -1.91 -6.03 13.54
C ASP A 39 -2.22 -6.33 12.07
N ALA A 40 -3.45 -6.12 11.61
CA ALA A 40 -3.85 -6.32 10.23
C ALA A 40 -3.13 -5.36 9.26
N ASN A 41 -3.00 -4.08 9.62
CA ASN A 41 -2.27 -3.09 8.82
C ASN A 41 -0.78 -3.44 8.73
N HIS A 42 -0.19 -3.90 9.83
CA HIS A 42 1.21 -4.31 9.86
C HIS A 42 1.46 -5.54 8.98
N LEU A 43 0.59 -6.54 9.05
CA LEU A 43 0.65 -7.72 8.18
C LEU A 43 0.47 -7.34 6.69
N LEU A 44 -0.48 -6.47 6.39
CA LEU A 44 -0.69 -6.00 5.02
C LEU A 44 0.51 -5.20 4.51
N PHE A 45 1.13 -4.39 5.36
CA PHE A 45 2.37 -3.70 5.04
C PHE A 45 3.51 -4.66 4.73
N GLN A 46 3.71 -5.72 5.54
CA GLN A 46 4.71 -6.75 5.28
C GLN A 46 4.48 -7.44 3.93
N VAL A 47 3.23 -7.77 3.61
CA VAL A 47 2.87 -8.33 2.30
C VAL A 47 3.18 -7.34 1.18
N SER A 48 2.88 -6.04 1.37
CA SER A 48 3.19 -5.01 0.37
C SER A 48 4.69 -4.85 0.17
N VAL A 49 5.50 -4.82 1.25
CA VAL A 49 6.97 -4.77 1.17
C VAL A 49 7.49 -5.97 0.38
N PHE A 50 7.00 -7.17 0.67
CA PHE A 50 7.39 -8.38 -0.07
C PHE A 50 7.05 -8.28 -1.57
N GLN A 51 5.86 -7.77 -1.94
CA GLN A 51 5.50 -7.60 -3.35
C GLN A 51 6.35 -6.51 -4.03
N MET A 52 6.72 -5.45 -3.31
CA MET A 52 7.64 -4.43 -3.80
C MET A 52 9.05 -4.99 -4.01
N GLU A 53 9.51 -5.87 -3.12
CA GLU A 53 10.79 -6.60 -3.28
C GLU A 53 10.78 -7.52 -4.50
N VAL A 54 9.69 -8.26 -4.71
CA VAL A 54 9.51 -9.10 -5.91
C VAL A 54 9.57 -8.25 -7.17
N LEU A 55 8.91 -7.09 -7.19
CA LEU A 55 8.98 -6.16 -8.32
C LEU A 55 10.40 -5.64 -8.52
N LYS A 56 11.12 -5.29 -7.43
CA LYS A 56 12.53 -4.87 -7.49
C LYS A 56 13.39 -5.91 -8.20
N ASN A 57 13.29 -7.17 -7.78
CA ASN A 57 14.08 -8.27 -8.36
C ASN A 57 13.82 -8.43 -9.86
N TYR A 58 12.56 -8.34 -10.31
CA TYR A 58 12.25 -8.41 -11.75
C TYR A 58 12.69 -7.15 -12.51
N LEU A 59 12.67 -5.98 -11.88
CA LEU A 59 13.21 -4.76 -12.51
C LEU A 59 14.74 -4.79 -12.62
N ASP A 60 15.45 -5.46 -11.70
CA ASP A 60 16.90 -5.67 -11.80
C ASP A 60 17.27 -6.52 -13.03
N GLU A 61 16.44 -7.49 -13.36
CA GLU A 61 16.65 -8.38 -14.53
C GLU A 61 16.13 -7.78 -15.84
N ALA A 62 15.13 -6.89 -15.79
CA ALA A 62 14.44 -6.37 -16.97
C ALA A 62 15.35 -5.76 -18.05
N PRO A 63 16.41 -4.98 -17.74
CA PRO A 63 17.31 -4.43 -18.75
C PRO A 63 18.13 -5.49 -19.49
N GLN A 64 18.22 -6.71 -18.97
CA GLN A 64 18.95 -7.84 -19.53
C GLN A 64 18.05 -8.80 -20.32
N SER A 65 16.75 -8.51 -20.38
CA SER A 65 15.77 -9.30 -21.12
C SER A 65 16.12 -9.38 -22.59
N LYS A 66 16.05 -10.58 -23.16
CA LYS A 66 16.36 -10.81 -24.58
C LYS A 66 15.22 -10.40 -25.49
N SER A 67 14.00 -10.45 -24.98
CA SER A 67 12.79 -10.15 -25.74
C SER A 67 11.74 -9.42 -24.90
N THR A 68 10.81 -8.76 -25.59
CA THR A 68 9.65 -8.10 -24.94
C THR A 68 8.76 -9.08 -24.18
N HIS A 69 8.78 -10.38 -24.54
CA HIS A 69 8.03 -11.42 -23.83
C HIS A 69 8.59 -11.69 -22.43
N ASP A 70 9.90 -11.56 -22.23
CA ASP A 70 10.56 -11.80 -20.94
C ASP A 70 10.10 -10.78 -19.88
N LEU A 71 9.48 -9.66 -20.29
CA LEU A 71 8.91 -8.65 -19.39
C LEU A 71 7.54 -9.05 -18.79
N ASP A 72 6.99 -10.21 -19.13
CA ASP A 72 5.73 -10.69 -18.52
C ASP A 72 5.84 -10.85 -17.00
N ALA A 73 7.01 -11.25 -16.51
CA ALA A 73 7.28 -11.35 -15.07
C ALA A 73 7.21 -9.96 -14.38
N VAL A 74 7.78 -8.93 -15.01
CA VAL A 74 7.67 -7.54 -14.53
C VAL A 74 6.21 -7.10 -14.45
N LYS A 75 5.43 -7.39 -15.49
CA LYS A 75 4.01 -7.04 -15.55
C LYS A 75 3.18 -7.71 -14.44
N GLN A 76 3.44 -8.99 -14.16
CA GLN A 76 2.77 -9.71 -13.08
C GLN A 76 3.17 -9.16 -11.70
N ALA A 77 4.45 -8.88 -11.49
CA ALA A 77 4.93 -8.28 -10.24
C ALA A 77 4.35 -6.88 -10.02
N LEU A 78 4.27 -6.05 -11.08
CA LEU A 78 3.60 -4.74 -11.03
C LEU A 78 2.15 -4.87 -10.60
N TYR A 79 1.39 -5.80 -11.20
CA TYR A 79 -0.01 -6.01 -10.82
C TYR A 79 -0.14 -6.38 -9.34
N SER A 80 0.69 -7.31 -8.84
CA SER A 80 0.65 -7.74 -7.44
C SER A 80 1.05 -6.62 -6.48
N ALA A 81 2.12 -5.87 -6.81
CA ALA A 81 2.60 -4.76 -5.99
C ALA A 81 1.58 -3.62 -5.94
N SER A 82 1.00 -3.23 -7.11
CA SER A 82 -0.05 -2.21 -7.20
C SER A 82 -1.27 -2.61 -6.37
N TYR A 83 -1.77 -3.83 -6.55
CA TYR A 83 -2.93 -4.30 -5.82
C TYR A 83 -2.72 -4.29 -4.30
N THR A 84 -1.58 -4.81 -3.81
CA THR A 84 -1.31 -4.84 -2.36
C THR A 84 -1.12 -3.44 -1.78
N HIS A 85 -0.42 -2.55 -2.51
CA HIS A 85 -0.25 -1.17 -2.09
C HIS A 85 -1.59 -0.41 -2.02
N GLU A 86 -2.47 -0.55 -3.01
CA GLU A 86 -3.81 0.04 -2.99
C GLU A 86 -4.63 -0.43 -1.77
N ARG A 87 -4.53 -1.72 -1.40
CA ARG A 87 -5.19 -2.24 -0.19
C ARG A 87 -4.58 -1.64 1.07
N LEU A 88 -3.26 -1.46 1.10
CA LEU A 88 -2.57 -0.79 2.20
C LEU A 88 -3.02 0.67 2.33
N VAL A 89 -3.12 1.42 1.22
CA VAL A 89 -3.64 2.80 1.21
C VAL A 89 -5.04 2.86 1.81
N LEU A 90 -5.94 1.96 1.40
CA LEU A 90 -7.31 1.90 1.96
C LEU A 90 -7.30 1.55 3.46
N ALA A 91 -6.47 0.62 3.88
CA ALA A 91 -6.36 0.20 5.28
C ALA A 91 -5.73 1.28 6.17
N ALA A 92 -4.82 2.07 5.63
CA ALA A 92 -4.18 3.19 6.32
C ALA A 92 -5.10 4.41 6.51
N GLY A 93 -6.27 4.45 5.86
CA GLY A 93 -7.21 5.58 5.95
C GLY A 93 -7.39 6.36 4.65
N GLY A 94 -6.79 5.90 3.55
CA GLY A 94 -6.90 6.51 2.23
C GLY A 94 -5.67 7.32 1.81
N SER A 95 -5.80 8.00 0.67
CA SER A 95 -4.70 8.76 0.04
C SER A 95 -4.22 9.99 0.85
N GLU A 96 -4.99 10.40 1.84
CA GLU A 96 -4.59 11.48 2.77
C GLU A 96 -3.50 11.00 3.75
N GLU A 97 -3.52 9.72 4.11
CA GLU A 97 -2.58 9.12 5.07
C GLU A 97 -1.39 8.45 4.38
N LEU A 98 -1.63 7.78 3.25
CA LEU A 98 -0.62 7.08 2.47
C LEU A 98 -0.75 7.39 0.98
N THR A 99 0.31 7.90 0.37
CA THR A 99 0.34 8.23 -1.06
C THR A 99 0.12 7.00 -1.93
N GLY A 100 -0.63 7.17 -3.03
CA GLY A 100 -0.70 6.17 -4.11
C GLY A 100 0.58 6.17 -4.93
N LEU A 101 0.80 5.09 -5.69
CA LEU A 101 1.99 4.93 -6.53
C LEU A 101 1.60 4.93 -8.02
N SER A 102 1.51 6.12 -8.58
CA SER A 102 1.08 6.35 -9.97
C SER A 102 2.10 5.86 -11.01
N PHE A 103 3.38 5.75 -10.64
CA PHE A 103 4.42 5.23 -11.54
C PHE A 103 4.12 3.80 -12.01
N MET A 104 3.45 2.99 -11.19
CA MET A 104 3.13 1.59 -11.53
C MET A 104 2.25 1.50 -12.77
N ASP A 105 1.24 2.38 -12.88
CA ASP A 105 0.38 2.44 -14.06
C ASP A 105 1.16 2.88 -15.30
N HIS A 106 2.04 3.87 -15.18
CA HIS A 106 2.87 4.33 -16.27
C HIS A 106 3.89 3.28 -16.72
N LEU A 107 4.50 2.56 -15.78
CA LEU A 107 5.42 1.46 -16.08
C LEU A 107 4.67 0.29 -16.75
N SER A 108 3.49 -0.06 -16.25
CA SER A 108 2.62 -1.09 -16.85
C SER A 108 2.29 -0.73 -18.31
N GLN A 109 1.88 0.52 -18.57
CA GLN A 109 1.60 1.01 -19.92
C GLN A 109 2.85 0.99 -20.80
N PHE A 110 4.01 1.35 -20.27
CA PHE A 110 5.28 1.30 -21.01
C PHE A 110 5.63 -0.14 -21.43
N VAL A 111 5.56 -1.11 -20.48
CA VAL A 111 5.81 -2.53 -20.78
C VAL A 111 4.79 -3.08 -21.79
N GLN A 112 3.51 -2.78 -21.61
CA GLN A 112 2.45 -3.21 -22.54
C GLN A 112 2.69 -2.68 -23.95
N ARG A 113 3.10 -1.43 -24.11
CA ARG A 113 3.43 -0.85 -25.44
C ARG A 113 4.59 -1.57 -26.11
N MET A 114 5.64 -1.93 -25.39
CA MET A 114 6.74 -2.71 -25.92
C MET A 114 6.26 -4.07 -26.46
N GLN A 115 5.24 -4.66 -25.86
CA GLN A 115 4.69 -5.96 -26.21
C GLN A 115 3.63 -5.91 -27.33
N LEU A 116 3.00 -4.75 -27.60
CA LEU A 116 2.00 -4.62 -28.68
C LEU A 116 2.54 -4.97 -30.07
N GLY A 117 3.84 -4.82 -30.30
CA GLY A 117 4.50 -5.21 -31.53
C GLY A 117 4.87 -6.69 -31.66
N GLY A 118 4.40 -7.54 -30.71
CA GLY A 118 4.75 -8.95 -30.62
C GLY A 118 6.11 -9.19 -29.95
N THR A 119 6.56 -10.46 -29.98
CA THR A 119 7.84 -10.86 -29.39
C THR A 119 9.00 -10.39 -30.27
N ARG A 120 9.82 -9.50 -29.75
CA ARG A 120 11.02 -8.95 -30.44
C ARG A 120 12.10 -8.60 -29.40
N ALA A 121 13.32 -8.39 -29.88
CA ALA A 121 14.39 -7.85 -29.02
C ALA A 121 14.04 -6.44 -28.53
N LEU A 122 14.50 -6.11 -27.33
CA LEU A 122 14.37 -4.77 -26.77
C LEU A 122 15.25 -3.79 -27.57
N LYS A 123 14.74 -2.58 -27.78
CA LYS A 123 15.51 -1.49 -28.38
C LYS A 123 16.46 -0.87 -27.37
N PRO A 124 17.57 -0.23 -27.80
CA PRO A 124 18.52 0.41 -26.88
C PRO A 124 17.90 1.46 -25.96
N ASP A 125 16.93 2.25 -26.46
CA ASP A 125 16.20 3.25 -25.69
C ASP A 125 15.25 2.63 -24.65
N GLU A 126 14.64 1.47 -24.97
CA GLU A 126 13.81 0.70 -24.02
C GLU A 126 14.67 0.13 -22.90
N ILE A 127 15.84 -0.44 -23.23
CA ILE A 127 16.81 -0.94 -22.24
C ILE A 127 17.28 0.20 -21.32
N GLN A 128 17.60 1.37 -21.89
CA GLN A 128 18.03 2.51 -21.11
C GLN A 128 16.90 3.00 -20.18
N THR A 129 15.66 3.05 -20.66
CA THR A 129 14.50 3.42 -19.85
C THR A 129 14.29 2.44 -18.69
N LEU A 130 14.42 1.14 -18.92
CA LEU A 130 14.32 0.13 -17.86
C LEU A 130 15.44 0.28 -16.82
N LYS A 131 16.68 0.59 -17.23
CA LYS A 131 17.79 0.86 -16.30
C LYS A 131 17.50 2.07 -15.41
N GLU A 132 17.07 3.19 -15.99
CA GLU A 132 16.74 4.40 -15.25
C GLU A 132 15.55 4.19 -14.30
N THR A 133 14.55 3.40 -14.74
CA THR A 133 13.42 2.99 -13.91
C THR A 133 13.87 2.17 -12.71
N ARG A 134 14.73 1.17 -12.92
CA ARG A 134 15.31 0.35 -11.84
C ARG A 134 16.04 1.22 -10.83
N ASP A 135 16.94 2.11 -11.28
CA ASP A 135 17.77 2.93 -10.40
C ASP A 135 16.94 3.92 -9.56
N GLN A 136 15.81 4.41 -10.10
CA GLN A 136 14.87 5.23 -9.34
C GLN A 136 14.01 4.40 -8.39
N TYR A 137 13.60 3.22 -8.84
CA TYR A 137 12.81 2.29 -8.03
C TYR A 137 13.58 1.78 -6.80
N ASP A 138 14.88 1.52 -6.93
CA ASP A 138 15.72 1.12 -5.80
C ASP A 138 15.67 2.15 -4.66
N LYS A 139 15.78 3.44 -4.99
CA LYS A 139 15.65 4.53 -4.00
C LYS A 139 14.27 4.58 -3.36
N MET A 140 13.24 4.31 -4.15
CA MET A 140 11.86 4.27 -3.69
C MET A 140 11.65 3.08 -2.74
N TYR A 141 12.19 1.92 -3.05
CA TYR A 141 12.09 0.71 -2.23
C TYR A 141 12.75 0.92 -0.86
N ASP A 142 13.92 1.54 -0.80
CA ASP A 142 14.62 1.87 0.46
C ASP A 142 13.79 2.78 1.39
N ILE A 143 12.94 3.63 0.82
CA ILE A 143 11.99 4.47 1.56
C ILE A 143 10.77 3.67 1.96
N TYR A 144 10.27 2.82 1.06
CA TYR A 144 9.09 2.01 1.27
C TYR A 144 9.22 1.06 2.46
N GLU A 145 10.36 0.41 2.63
CA GLU A 145 10.65 -0.45 3.79
C GLU A 145 10.54 0.28 5.14
N LYS A 146 10.71 1.61 5.15
CA LYS A 146 10.68 2.47 6.35
C LYS A 146 9.37 3.24 6.50
N LEU A 147 8.36 2.88 5.70
CA LEU A 147 7.12 3.64 5.59
C LEU A 147 6.20 3.47 6.81
N MET A 148 6.31 2.33 7.51
CA MET A 148 5.50 2.05 8.69
C MET A 148 6.36 1.93 9.94
N ALA A 149 5.93 2.59 11.00
CA ALA A 149 6.54 2.49 12.32
C ALA A 149 6.11 1.19 13.03
N SER A 150 6.83 0.80 14.07
CA SER A 150 6.55 -0.42 14.85
C SER A 150 5.17 -0.43 15.53
N ASN A 151 4.56 0.73 15.71
CA ASN A 151 3.19 0.88 16.23
C ASN A 151 2.10 0.78 15.15
N GLY A 152 2.46 0.52 13.88
CA GLY A 152 1.53 0.40 12.76
C GLY A 152 1.14 1.73 12.09
N ASP A 153 1.67 2.87 12.54
CA ASP A 153 1.39 4.18 11.96
C ASP A 153 2.28 4.45 10.73
N ILE A 154 1.76 5.19 9.77
CA ILE A 154 2.53 5.66 8.60
C ILE A 154 3.49 6.77 9.03
N VAL A 155 4.76 6.63 8.64
CA VAL A 155 5.81 7.62 8.90
C VAL A 155 5.69 8.75 7.88
N SER A 156 5.07 9.86 8.26
CA SER A 156 4.74 10.98 7.38
C SER A 156 5.92 11.52 6.57
N SER A 157 7.14 11.55 7.17
CA SER A 157 8.34 12.00 6.47
C SER A 157 8.81 11.02 5.38
N GLN A 158 8.57 9.73 5.54
CA GLN A 158 8.84 8.72 4.51
C GLN A 158 7.76 8.75 3.44
N ASN A 159 6.49 8.93 3.83
CA ASN A 159 5.39 9.08 2.89
C ASN A 159 5.58 10.30 1.96
N ALA A 160 6.02 11.44 2.50
CA ALA A 160 6.32 12.63 1.69
C ALA A 160 7.44 12.37 0.67
N LYS A 161 8.52 11.69 1.07
CA LYS A 161 9.62 11.30 0.16
C LYS A 161 9.16 10.30 -0.89
N LEU A 162 8.31 9.36 -0.50
CA LEU A 162 7.73 8.37 -1.41
C LEU A 162 6.88 9.06 -2.48
N ALA A 163 6.06 10.05 -2.10
CA ALA A 163 5.24 10.83 -3.02
C ALA A 163 6.09 11.64 -4.02
N GLU A 164 7.20 12.23 -3.57
CA GLU A 164 8.15 12.93 -4.44
C GLU A 164 8.76 11.99 -5.48
N LEU A 165 9.29 10.83 -5.05
CA LEU A 165 9.89 9.85 -5.95
C LEU A 165 8.86 9.22 -6.90
N ASP A 166 7.61 8.98 -6.44
CA ASP A 166 6.53 8.53 -7.33
C ASP A 166 6.27 9.54 -8.44
N GLY A 167 6.14 10.83 -8.07
CA GLY A 167 5.92 11.91 -9.02
C GLY A 167 7.02 12.01 -10.08
N ASP A 168 8.27 11.92 -9.66
CA ASP A 168 9.44 12.00 -10.54
C ASP A 168 9.48 10.80 -11.50
N LEU A 169 9.30 9.58 -10.98
CA LEU A 169 9.33 8.36 -11.78
C LEU A 169 8.13 8.30 -12.75
N ALA A 170 6.94 8.68 -12.29
CA ALA A 170 5.75 8.77 -13.13
C ALA A 170 5.93 9.79 -14.27
N ALA A 171 6.47 10.97 -13.98
CA ALA A 171 6.76 11.99 -14.98
C ALA A 171 7.79 11.52 -16.01
N PHE A 172 8.86 10.84 -15.57
CA PHE A 172 9.86 10.23 -16.42
C PHE A 172 9.23 9.19 -17.38
N LEU A 173 8.47 8.22 -16.84
CA LEU A 173 7.84 7.16 -17.63
C LEU A 173 6.80 7.72 -18.61
N ARG A 174 6.01 8.71 -18.19
CA ARG A 174 5.05 9.40 -19.08
C ARG A 174 5.74 10.05 -20.26
N LYS A 175 6.87 10.73 -20.05
CA LYS A 175 7.67 11.34 -21.14
C LYS A 175 8.18 10.29 -22.11
N LYS A 176 8.67 9.15 -21.63
CA LYS A 176 9.14 8.03 -22.45
C LYS A 176 7.99 7.31 -23.18
N GLY A 177 6.83 7.36 -22.59
CA GLY A 177 5.63 6.80 -23.16
C GLY A 177 5.00 7.60 -24.31
N LEU A 178 5.38 8.84 -24.52
CA LEU A 178 4.90 9.72 -25.59
C LEU A 178 5.83 9.74 -26.82
N GLN A 179 6.98 9.10 -26.74
CA GLN A 179 7.96 8.93 -27.83
C GLN A 179 7.78 7.58 -28.52
#